data_b7db80aa5b9c31db0688acdbe156a5c9
#
_entry.id   b7db80aa5b9c31db0688acdbe156a5c9
#
_cell.length_a   1.000
_cell.length_b   1.000
_cell.length_c   1.000
_cell.angle_alpha   90.00
_cell.angle_beta   90.00
_cell.angle_gamma   90.00
#
_symmetry.space_group_name_H-M   'P 1'
#
loop_
_entity.id
_entity.type
_entity.pdbx_description
1 polymer ?
#
loop_
_entity_poly.entity_id
_entity_poly.type
_entity_poly.pdbx_seq_one_letter_code
_entity_poly.pdbx_strand_id
1 'polypeptide(L)'
;MMAATTKLIKFLATSLIAVLLAAPAWAQSYIEKQLHRPVPGGIAVLPLAERGVVPTATYQGHAVLVVPNGDAGGYLAIVGIGQKTKLGQHTLTVNYGGTQELVNFEVGAKKYREQHIKLSSNRHVNPSQADLDRYKREAAEQTAAYKAFRDAIPSNVVLDRPVEGGRYSSPFGLRRFFNGEERNPHAGLDIAVPQGTPVKASADGVVTITGDYFFNGKTVFVDHGQGLISMYCHLSEIDVVKGQRVRRGEVIAKVGSTGRSTGPHLHWTVSLNNQRVDPAIFIGAFEP
;
A
#
# COMPACT_ATOMS: atom_id res chain seq x y z
N MET A 1 -33.71 -81.08 -26.18
CA MET A 1 -33.83 -79.77 -26.88
C MET A 1 -33.89 -78.69 -25.82
N MET A 2 -32.76 -78.01 -25.59
CA MET A 2 -32.64 -76.94 -24.59
C MET A 2 -32.62 -75.61 -25.33
N ALA A 3 -33.56 -74.73 -25.04
CA ALA A 3 -33.62 -73.38 -25.58
C ALA A 3 -32.78 -72.45 -24.72
N ALA A 4 -31.78 -71.77 -25.33
CA ALA A 4 -30.94 -70.77 -24.69
C ALA A 4 -31.65 -69.41 -24.78
N THR A 5 -31.89 -68.80 -23.61
CA THR A 5 -32.43 -67.44 -23.46
C THR A 5 -31.31 -66.42 -23.30
N THR A 6 -31.08 -65.61 -24.34
CA THR A 6 -30.11 -64.53 -24.34
C THR A 6 -30.69 -63.29 -23.67
N LYS A 7 -30.13 -62.90 -22.50
CA LYS A 7 -30.50 -61.62 -21.85
C LYS A 7 -29.71 -60.48 -22.43
N LEU A 8 -30.41 -59.53 -23.03
CA LEU A 8 -29.89 -58.27 -23.57
C LEU A 8 -29.75 -57.26 -22.42
N ILE A 9 -28.53 -56.94 -21.99
CA ILE A 9 -28.25 -55.90 -21.01
C ILE A 9 -28.16 -54.56 -21.77
N LYS A 10 -29.14 -53.66 -21.55
CA LYS A 10 -29.09 -52.29 -22.02
C LYS A 10 -28.23 -51.47 -21.06
N PHE A 11 -27.08 -50.99 -21.53
CA PHE A 11 -26.30 -49.94 -20.88
C PHE A 11 -26.97 -48.61 -21.12
N LEU A 12 -27.51 -47.97 -20.06
CA LEU A 12 -27.88 -46.55 -20.08
C LEU A 12 -26.60 -45.76 -19.83
N ALA A 13 -26.10 -45.07 -20.87
CA ALA A 13 -25.06 -44.08 -20.73
C ALA A 13 -25.68 -42.80 -20.19
N THR A 14 -25.50 -42.49 -18.93
CA THR A 14 -25.85 -41.20 -18.34
C THR A 14 -24.75 -40.19 -18.69
N SER A 15 -25.03 -39.35 -19.71
CA SER A 15 -24.15 -38.22 -20.04
C SER A 15 -24.24 -37.16 -18.95
N LEU A 16 -23.18 -37.02 -18.13
CA LEU A 16 -23.02 -35.95 -17.18
C LEU A 16 -22.69 -34.67 -17.96
N ILE A 17 -23.66 -33.81 -18.20
CA ILE A 17 -23.43 -32.48 -18.75
C ILE A 17 -22.86 -31.64 -17.62
N ALA A 18 -21.53 -31.43 -17.62
CA ALA A 18 -20.90 -30.44 -16.79
C ALA A 18 -21.28 -29.04 -17.31
N VAL A 19 -22.25 -28.42 -16.65
CA VAL A 19 -22.56 -27.00 -16.86
C VAL A 19 -21.40 -26.22 -16.24
N LEU A 20 -20.46 -25.80 -17.06
CA LEU A 20 -19.50 -24.76 -16.72
C LEU A 20 -20.31 -23.47 -16.51
N LEU A 21 -20.67 -23.16 -15.28
CA LEU A 21 -21.12 -21.83 -14.88
C LEU A 21 -19.93 -20.90 -15.08
N ALA A 22 -19.87 -20.24 -16.26
CA ALA A 22 -19.00 -19.08 -16.44
C ALA A 22 -19.40 -18.08 -15.34
N ALA A 23 -18.49 -17.86 -14.38
CA ALA A 23 -18.66 -16.77 -13.43
C ALA A 23 -18.88 -15.49 -14.23
N PRO A 24 -19.87 -14.65 -13.89
CA PRO A 24 -20.07 -13.39 -14.58
C PRO A 24 -18.77 -12.61 -14.51
N ALA A 25 -18.25 -12.18 -15.67
CA ALA A 25 -17.13 -11.26 -15.73
C ALA A 25 -17.64 -9.93 -15.14
N TRP A 26 -17.43 -9.75 -13.83
CA TRP A 26 -17.69 -8.48 -13.17
C TRP A 26 -16.84 -7.42 -13.86
N ALA A 27 -17.48 -6.36 -14.35
CA ALA A 27 -16.73 -5.23 -14.89
C ALA A 27 -15.78 -4.75 -13.80
N GLN A 28 -14.47 -4.86 -14.07
CA GLN A 28 -13.42 -4.47 -13.10
C GLN A 28 -13.59 -3.00 -12.74
N SER A 29 -13.73 -2.67 -11.45
CA SER A 29 -13.93 -1.31 -11.02
C SER A 29 -12.70 -0.45 -11.33
N TYR A 30 -12.89 0.88 -11.45
CA TYR A 30 -11.78 1.82 -11.66
C TYR A 30 -10.68 1.64 -10.59
N ILE A 31 -11.08 1.48 -9.32
CA ILE A 31 -10.15 1.28 -8.19
C ILE A 31 -9.34 0.00 -8.38
N GLU A 32 -10.00 -1.11 -8.72
CA GLU A 32 -9.33 -2.39 -8.95
C GLU A 32 -8.35 -2.30 -10.12
N LYS A 33 -8.78 -1.76 -11.26
CA LYS A 33 -7.92 -1.57 -12.43
C LYS A 33 -6.68 -0.73 -12.11
N GLN A 34 -6.84 0.31 -11.31
CA GLN A 34 -5.77 1.23 -10.95
C GLN A 34 -4.81 0.64 -9.91
N LEU A 35 -5.35 0.00 -8.86
CA LEU A 35 -4.58 -0.36 -7.68
C LEU A 35 -4.18 -1.84 -7.58
N HIS A 36 -4.87 -2.77 -8.28
CA HIS A 36 -4.62 -4.20 -8.12
C HIS A 36 -3.27 -4.60 -8.72
N ARG A 37 -2.28 -4.74 -7.86
CA ARG A 37 -0.91 -5.20 -8.15
C ARG A 37 -0.45 -6.13 -7.02
N PRO A 38 -0.94 -7.39 -6.97
CA PRO A 38 -0.74 -8.28 -5.83
C PRO A 38 0.67 -8.92 -5.87
N VAL A 39 1.67 -8.12 -5.55
CA VAL A 39 3.08 -8.51 -5.43
C VAL A 39 3.64 -8.01 -4.10
N PRO A 40 4.78 -8.50 -3.60
CA PRO A 40 5.44 -7.91 -2.43
C PRO A 40 5.66 -6.41 -2.62
N GLY A 41 5.21 -5.58 -1.66
CA GLY A 41 5.20 -4.12 -1.79
C GLY A 41 4.04 -3.56 -2.63
N GLY A 42 3.13 -4.40 -3.11
CA GLY A 42 1.98 -4.03 -3.90
C GLY A 42 0.67 -3.98 -3.12
N ILE A 43 -0.42 -4.08 -3.86
CA ILE A 43 -1.80 -3.96 -3.33
C ILE A 43 -2.67 -5.05 -3.96
N ALA A 44 -3.42 -5.79 -3.14
CA ALA A 44 -4.52 -6.60 -3.63
C ALA A 44 -5.85 -5.86 -3.41
N VAL A 45 -6.65 -5.72 -4.44
CA VAL A 45 -8.02 -5.21 -4.37
C VAL A 45 -8.95 -6.39 -4.56
N LEU A 46 -9.78 -6.67 -3.55
CA LEU A 46 -10.61 -7.87 -3.50
C LEU A 46 -12.09 -7.46 -3.38
N PRO A 47 -12.94 -7.86 -4.34
CA PRO A 47 -14.37 -7.59 -4.26
C PRO A 47 -15.00 -8.40 -3.12
N LEU A 48 -15.89 -7.75 -2.37
CA LEU A 48 -16.64 -8.31 -1.26
C LEU A 48 -18.15 -8.20 -1.55
N ALA A 49 -18.88 -9.26 -1.23
CA ALA A 49 -20.33 -9.29 -1.44
C ALA A 49 -21.07 -8.27 -0.55
N GLU A 50 -22.19 -7.77 -1.05
CA GLU A 50 -23.15 -7.02 -0.25
C GLU A 50 -24.06 -7.99 0.53
N ARG A 51 -24.10 -7.84 1.86
CA ARG A 51 -24.88 -8.70 2.76
C ARG A 51 -25.71 -7.92 3.77
N GLY A 52 -26.12 -6.68 3.42
CA GLY A 52 -26.93 -5.80 4.26
C GLY A 52 -26.18 -5.19 5.44
N VAL A 53 -24.89 -5.49 5.62
CA VAL A 53 -23.99 -4.89 6.63
C VAL A 53 -22.67 -4.51 5.98
N VAL A 54 -22.07 -3.42 6.44
CA VAL A 54 -20.72 -3.03 6.01
C VAL A 54 -19.72 -4.04 6.55
N PRO A 55 -18.97 -4.74 5.69
CA PRO A 55 -18.00 -5.72 6.14
C PRO A 55 -16.76 -5.04 6.75
N THR A 56 -16.13 -5.73 7.70
CA THR A 56 -14.76 -5.43 8.14
C THR A 56 -13.83 -6.53 7.67
N ALA A 57 -12.57 -6.19 7.45
CA ALA A 57 -11.60 -7.17 6.98
C ALA A 57 -10.28 -7.08 7.74
N THR A 58 -9.60 -8.22 7.89
CA THR A 58 -8.27 -8.29 8.51
C THR A 58 -7.33 -9.14 7.67
N TYR A 59 -6.08 -8.69 7.59
CA TYR A 59 -5.01 -9.41 6.94
C TYR A 59 -3.75 -9.40 7.81
N GLN A 60 -3.21 -10.59 8.12
CA GLN A 60 -2.04 -10.75 8.99
C GLN A 60 -2.17 -10.00 10.33
N GLY A 61 -3.37 -10.00 10.92
CA GLY A 61 -3.65 -9.36 12.21
C GLY A 61 -3.85 -7.84 12.16
N HIS A 62 -3.87 -7.24 10.97
CA HIS A 62 -4.12 -5.81 10.78
C HIS A 62 -5.48 -5.58 10.12
N ALA A 63 -6.21 -4.55 10.57
CA ALA A 63 -7.43 -4.09 9.91
C ALA A 63 -7.11 -3.57 8.49
N VAL A 64 -7.98 -3.89 7.54
CA VAL A 64 -7.84 -3.59 6.12
C VAL A 64 -8.85 -2.54 5.71
N LEU A 65 -8.46 -1.64 4.83
CA LEU A 65 -9.31 -0.65 4.22
C LEU A 65 -10.43 -1.31 3.41
N VAL A 66 -11.69 -0.99 3.75
CA VAL A 66 -12.89 -1.46 3.05
C VAL A 66 -13.71 -0.25 2.62
N VAL A 67 -14.01 -0.15 1.33
CA VAL A 67 -14.78 0.94 0.72
C VAL A 67 -15.92 0.40 -0.12
N PRO A 68 -17.01 1.18 -0.33
CA PRO A 68 -18.05 0.83 -1.29
C PRO A 68 -17.47 0.68 -2.71
N ASN A 69 -18.00 -0.27 -3.49
CA ASN A 69 -17.56 -0.54 -4.86
C ASN A 69 -18.35 0.28 -5.90
N GLY A 70 -18.87 1.44 -5.52
CA GLY A 70 -19.62 2.33 -6.42
C GLY A 70 -20.78 1.62 -7.10
N ASP A 71 -20.96 1.89 -8.41
CA ASP A 71 -22.08 1.35 -9.20
C ASP A 71 -22.04 -0.18 -9.40
N ALA A 72 -20.91 -0.82 -9.14
CA ALA A 72 -20.79 -2.27 -9.24
C ALA A 72 -21.44 -3.02 -8.05
N GLY A 73 -21.79 -2.30 -6.98
CA GLY A 73 -22.38 -2.84 -5.75
C GLY A 73 -21.37 -3.61 -4.87
N GLY A 74 -21.74 -3.83 -3.62
CA GLY A 74 -20.86 -4.45 -2.62
C GLY A 74 -19.72 -3.54 -2.19
N TYR A 75 -18.60 -4.16 -1.82
CA TYR A 75 -17.44 -3.46 -1.25
C TYR A 75 -16.13 -3.94 -1.90
N LEU A 76 -15.06 -3.16 -1.70
CA LEU A 76 -13.69 -3.54 -2.04
C LEU A 76 -12.84 -3.54 -0.77
N ALA A 77 -12.16 -4.65 -0.50
CA ALA A 77 -11.06 -4.68 0.45
C ALA A 77 -9.76 -4.32 -0.27
N ILE A 78 -9.04 -3.31 0.23
CA ILE A 78 -7.79 -2.82 -0.35
C ILE A 78 -6.66 -3.20 0.59
N VAL A 79 -5.95 -4.27 0.24
CA VAL A 79 -4.96 -4.95 1.09
C VAL A 79 -3.57 -4.51 0.70
N GLY A 80 -2.86 -3.83 1.60
CA GLY A 80 -1.43 -3.57 1.44
C GLY A 80 -0.61 -4.84 1.67
N ILE A 81 0.28 -5.16 0.75
CA ILE A 81 1.15 -6.33 0.78
C ILE A 81 2.58 -5.86 1.12
N GLY A 82 3.11 -6.26 2.28
CA GLY A 82 4.45 -5.88 2.69
C GLY A 82 5.53 -6.47 1.78
N GLN A 83 6.69 -5.79 1.65
CA GLN A 83 7.82 -6.23 0.81
C GLN A 83 8.39 -7.62 1.18
N LYS A 84 8.22 -8.05 2.44
CA LYS A 84 8.69 -9.35 2.94
C LYS A 84 7.62 -10.43 2.89
N THR A 85 6.44 -10.14 2.31
CA THR A 85 5.36 -11.12 2.18
C THR A 85 5.81 -12.26 1.28
N LYS A 86 5.52 -13.49 1.68
CA LYS A 86 5.82 -14.70 0.90
C LYS A 86 4.97 -14.74 -0.36
N LEU A 87 5.49 -15.35 -1.42
CA LEU A 87 4.74 -15.59 -2.65
C LEU A 87 3.71 -16.73 -2.47
N GLY A 88 2.69 -16.74 -3.31
CA GLY A 88 1.66 -17.79 -3.35
C GLY A 88 0.35 -17.36 -2.71
N GLN A 89 -0.40 -18.33 -2.21
CA GLN A 89 -1.76 -18.13 -1.70
C GLN A 89 -1.77 -17.45 -0.33
N HIS A 90 -2.62 -16.44 -0.22
CA HIS A 90 -2.91 -15.68 0.99
C HIS A 90 -4.40 -15.62 1.24
N THR A 91 -4.79 -15.36 2.48
CA THR A 91 -6.19 -15.34 2.90
C THR A 91 -6.49 -14.04 3.64
N LEU A 92 -7.52 -13.34 3.19
CA LEU A 92 -8.16 -12.23 3.89
C LEU A 92 -9.31 -12.78 4.73
N THR A 93 -9.41 -12.39 5.99
CA THR A 93 -10.58 -12.70 6.83
C THR A 93 -11.56 -11.53 6.76
N VAL A 94 -12.79 -11.79 6.33
CA VAL A 94 -13.87 -10.79 6.21
C VAL A 94 -14.95 -11.12 7.24
N ASN A 95 -15.47 -10.10 7.94
CA ASN A 95 -16.54 -10.25 8.93
C ASN A 95 -17.77 -9.43 8.49
N TYR A 96 -18.90 -10.12 8.36
CA TYR A 96 -20.22 -9.57 8.04
C TYR A 96 -21.13 -9.64 9.28
N GLY A 97 -20.93 -8.76 10.27
CA GLY A 97 -21.79 -8.69 11.46
C GLY A 97 -21.76 -9.96 12.33
N GLY A 98 -20.59 -10.63 12.42
CA GLY A 98 -20.39 -11.85 13.20
C GLY A 98 -20.20 -13.12 12.36
N THR A 99 -20.59 -13.12 11.09
CA THR A 99 -20.28 -14.21 10.16
C THR A 99 -18.93 -13.96 9.49
N GLN A 100 -17.98 -14.88 9.64
CA GLN A 100 -16.67 -14.81 9.00
C GLN A 100 -16.64 -15.54 7.66
N GLU A 101 -15.94 -14.95 6.72
CA GLU A 101 -15.66 -15.50 5.39
C GLU A 101 -14.17 -15.36 5.08
N LEU A 102 -13.61 -16.34 4.39
CA LEU A 102 -12.21 -16.35 3.96
C LEU A 102 -12.16 -16.06 2.45
N VAL A 103 -11.48 -14.99 2.07
CA VAL A 103 -11.26 -14.62 0.67
C VAL A 103 -9.80 -14.86 0.32
N ASN A 104 -9.57 -15.79 -0.60
CA ASN A 104 -8.21 -16.14 -1.03
C ASN A 104 -7.75 -15.25 -2.18
N PHE A 105 -6.46 -14.91 -2.18
CA PHE A 105 -5.80 -14.21 -3.27
C PHE A 105 -4.35 -14.68 -3.42
N GLU A 106 -3.77 -14.47 -4.57
CA GLU A 106 -2.40 -14.88 -4.86
C GLU A 106 -1.45 -13.67 -4.85
N VAL A 107 -0.28 -13.83 -4.22
CA VAL A 107 0.82 -12.86 -4.27
C VAL A 107 1.86 -13.37 -5.26
N GLY A 108 1.95 -12.69 -6.41
CA GLY A 108 2.89 -12.97 -7.49
C GLY A 108 4.31 -12.49 -7.17
N ALA A 109 5.25 -12.86 -8.04
CA ALA A 109 6.65 -12.46 -7.88
C ALA A 109 6.89 -11.02 -8.38
N LYS A 110 7.76 -10.28 -7.67
CA LYS A 110 8.36 -9.02 -8.14
C LYS A 110 9.83 -8.99 -7.74
N LYS A 111 10.70 -8.66 -8.69
CA LYS A 111 12.14 -8.48 -8.45
C LYS A 111 12.45 -7.00 -8.31
N TYR A 112 13.04 -6.63 -7.17
CA TYR A 112 13.50 -5.26 -6.93
C TYR A 112 14.97 -5.11 -7.32
N ARG A 113 15.31 -3.95 -7.89
CA ARG A 113 16.69 -3.59 -8.28
C ARG A 113 17.53 -3.30 -7.04
N GLU A 114 18.86 -3.39 -7.20
CA GLU A 114 19.84 -3.01 -6.18
C GLU A 114 20.41 -1.63 -6.50
N GLN A 115 20.73 -0.88 -5.44
CA GLN A 115 21.35 0.44 -5.51
C GLN A 115 22.51 0.51 -4.53
N HIS A 116 23.71 0.74 -5.08
CA HIS A 116 24.93 0.93 -4.29
C HIS A 116 25.24 2.43 -4.21
N ILE A 117 25.25 2.99 -3.01
CA ILE A 117 25.42 4.42 -2.73
C ILE A 117 26.68 4.61 -1.90
N LYS A 118 27.60 5.50 -2.34
CA LYS A 118 28.69 6.00 -1.53
C LYS A 118 28.26 7.29 -0.85
N LEU A 119 28.28 7.32 0.50
CA LEU A 119 28.01 8.52 1.28
C LEU A 119 29.32 9.13 1.74
N SER A 120 29.45 10.45 1.59
CA SER A 120 30.61 11.23 2.07
C SER A 120 30.60 11.42 3.58
N SER A 121 29.43 11.34 4.23
CA SER A 121 29.27 11.41 5.68
C SER A 121 28.97 10.05 6.28
N ASN A 122 29.77 9.60 7.22
CA ASN A 122 29.52 8.35 7.97
C ASN A 122 28.41 8.47 9.02
N ARG A 123 27.99 9.67 9.43
CA ARG A 123 27.02 9.86 10.51
C ARG A 123 25.69 9.16 10.26
N HIS A 124 25.18 9.20 9.02
CA HIS A 124 23.92 8.54 8.64
C HIS A 124 24.11 7.06 8.21
N VAL A 125 25.37 6.59 8.09
CA VAL A 125 25.69 5.16 7.83
C VAL A 125 25.98 4.46 9.15
N ASN A 126 26.81 5.06 9.99
CA ASN A 126 27.22 4.59 11.31
C ASN A 126 26.88 5.66 12.36
N PRO A 127 25.60 5.77 12.77
CA PRO A 127 25.14 6.77 13.73
C PRO A 127 25.80 6.59 15.09
N SER A 128 26.01 7.68 15.82
CA SER A 128 26.41 7.63 17.23
C SER A 128 25.34 6.98 18.10
N GLN A 129 25.67 6.56 19.32
CA GLN A 129 24.68 6.01 20.26
C GLN A 129 23.54 7.01 20.52
N ALA A 130 23.85 8.29 20.66
CA ALA A 130 22.87 9.35 20.85
C ALA A 130 21.92 9.49 19.65
N ASP A 131 22.45 9.39 18.41
CA ASP A 131 21.65 9.39 17.18
C ASP A 131 20.76 8.14 17.09
N LEU A 132 21.26 6.97 17.52
CA LEU A 132 20.47 5.73 17.57
C LEU A 132 19.35 5.82 18.60
N ASP A 133 19.58 6.40 19.76
CA ASP A 133 18.57 6.57 20.80
C ASP A 133 17.51 7.61 20.37
N ARG A 134 17.92 8.67 19.68
CA ARG A 134 17.01 9.61 19.00
C ARG A 134 16.14 8.86 17.99
N TYR A 135 16.75 8.12 17.07
CA TYR A 135 16.05 7.35 16.05
C TYR A 135 15.04 6.34 16.62
N LYS A 136 15.39 5.64 17.73
CA LYS A 136 14.47 4.69 18.38
C LYS A 136 13.18 5.37 18.85
N ARG A 137 13.30 6.54 19.50
CA ARG A 137 12.12 7.31 19.93
C ARG A 137 11.27 7.78 18.75
N GLU A 138 11.92 8.32 17.73
CA GLU A 138 11.30 8.79 16.50
C GLU A 138 10.60 7.65 15.72
N ALA A 139 11.23 6.48 15.63
CA ALA A 139 10.68 5.29 14.98
C ALA A 139 9.46 4.76 15.73
N ALA A 140 9.40 4.87 17.06
CA ALA A 140 8.23 4.47 17.84
C ALA A 140 7.01 5.35 17.51
N GLU A 141 7.19 6.68 17.43
CA GLU A 141 6.14 7.62 17.06
C GLU A 141 5.63 7.36 15.64
N GLN A 142 6.53 7.22 14.66
CA GLN A 142 6.16 6.93 13.27
C GLN A 142 5.46 5.57 13.13
N THR A 143 5.92 4.56 13.88
CA THR A 143 5.29 3.24 13.91
C THR A 143 3.88 3.30 14.46
N ALA A 144 3.64 4.09 15.51
CA ALA A 144 2.30 4.30 16.06
C ALA A 144 1.37 4.98 15.03
N ALA A 145 1.87 5.98 14.30
CA ALA A 145 1.11 6.63 13.24
C ALA A 145 0.72 5.65 12.11
N TYR A 146 1.64 4.79 11.66
CA TYR A 146 1.34 3.79 10.63
C TYR A 146 0.36 2.69 11.08
N LYS A 147 0.29 2.41 12.40
CA LYS A 147 -0.66 1.44 12.98
C LYS A 147 -2.03 2.03 13.24
N ALA A 148 -2.15 3.35 13.16
CA ALA A 148 -3.43 4.00 13.41
C ALA A 148 -4.49 3.54 12.38
N PHE A 149 -5.69 3.30 12.88
CA PHE A 149 -6.84 2.93 12.05
C PHE A 149 -8.03 3.76 12.52
N ARG A 150 -8.35 4.80 11.78
CA ARG A 150 -9.49 5.68 12.02
C ARG A 150 -10.64 5.20 11.14
N ASP A 151 -11.83 5.00 11.70
CA ASP A 151 -13.00 4.41 11.00
C ASP A 151 -13.54 5.25 9.82
N ALA A 152 -13.10 6.51 9.69
CA ALA A 152 -13.53 7.35 8.59
C ALA A 152 -13.10 6.76 7.24
N ILE A 153 -14.06 6.63 6.32
CA ILE A 153 -13.82 6.19 4.96
C ILE A 153 -13.04 7.29 4.22
N PRO A 154 -11.92 6.98 3.55
CA PRO A 154 -11.21 7.94 2.71
C PRO A 154 -12.11 8.52 1.62
N SER A 155 -12.00 9.84 1.36
CA SER A 155 -12.74 10.48 0.26
C SER A 155 -12.33 9.98 -1.11
N ASN A 156 -11.07 9.54 -1.24
CA ASN A 156 -10.54 8.84 -2.40
C ASN A 156 -9.41 7.88 -1.96
N VAL A 157 -9.33 6.75 -2.62
CA VAL A 157 -8.31 5.70 -2.36
C VAL A 157 -7.23 5.67 -3.44
N VAL A 158 -7.46 6.29 -4.59
CA VAL A 158 -6.44 6.53 -5.61
C VAL A 158 -5.84 7.90 -5.33
N LEU A 159 -4.63 7.90 -4.78
CA LEU A 159 -3.96 9.11 -4.31
C LEU A 159 -3.38 9.92 -5.47
N ASP A 160 -3.39 11.25 -5.33
CA ASP A 160 -2.74 12.14 -6.29
C ASP A 160 -1.23 12.21 -6.07
N ARG A 161 -0.51 12.51 -7.12
CA ARG A 161 0.90 12.85 -7.06
C ARG A 161 1.09 14.12 -6.22
N PRO A 162 1.97 14.08 -5.19
CA PRO A 162 2.07 15.20 -4.23
C PRO A 162 2.87 16.42 -4.71
N VAL A 163 3.61 16.30 -5.79
CA VAL A 163 4.39 17.41 -6.39
C VAL A 163 4.21 17.44 -7.89
N GLU A 164 4.26 18.63 -8.47
CA GLU A 164 4.20 18.80 -9.91
C GLU A 164 5.60 18.66 -10.55
N GLY A 165 5.64 18.13 -11.77
CA GLY A 165 6.89 17.99 -12.54
C GLY A 165 7.93 17.07 -11.87
N GLY A 166 9.20 17.23 -12.26
CA GLY A 166 10.29 16.42 -11.76
C GLY A 166 10.37 14.99 -12.33
N ARG A 167 11.35 14.23 -11.88
CA ARG A 167 11.60 12.84 -12.30
C ARG A 167 11.59 11.89 -11.09
N TYR A 168 11.17 10.66 -11.28
CA TYR A 168 11.34 9.61 -10.29
C TYR A 168 12.81 9.25 -10.17
N SER A 169 13.45 9.62 -9.08
CA SER A 169 14.89 9.46 -8.87
C SER A 169 15.27 8.17 -8.17
N SER A 170 14.34 7.63 -7.35
CA SER A 170 14.56 6.38 -6.62
C SER A 170 13.22 5.69 -6.39
N PRO A 171 12.93 4.56 -7.09
CA PRO A 171 11.67 3.85 -6.94
C PRO A 171 11.59 3.14 -5.59
N PHE A 172 10.36 2.76 -5.22
CA PHE A 172 10.09 1.89 -4.08
C PHE A 172 10.77 0.53 -4.24
N GLY A 173 11.16 -0.06 -3.11
CA GLY A 173 11.65 -1.43 -3.05
C GLY A 173 13.13 -1.61 -3.41
N LEU A 174 13.84 -0.55 -3.81
CA LEU A 174 15.28 -0.67 -4.06
C LEU A 174 16.00 -1.25 -2.85
N ARG A 175 16.74 -2.35 -3.05
CA ARG A 175 17.69 -2.87 -2.06
C ARG A 175 18.88 -1.92 -2.02
N ARG A 176 19.08 -1.27 -0.88
CA ARG A 176 20.11 -0.21 -0.73
C ARG A 176 21.33 -0.74 -0.01
N PHE A 177 22.49 -0.52 -0.62
CA PHE A 177 23.81 -0.78 -0.04
C PHE A 177 24.52 0.56 0.14
N PHE A 178 24.70 0.99 1.39
CA PHE A 178 25.46 2.21 1.70
C PHE A 178 26.88 1.83 2.10
N ASN A 179 27.86 2.32 1.34
CA ASN A 179 29.28 1.98 1.53
C ASN A 179 29.53 0.46 1.60
N GLY A 180 28.77 -0.34 0.83
CA GLY A 180 28.84 -1.80 0.79
C GLY A 180 27.98 -2.54 1.82
N GLU A 181 27.37 -1.86 2.76
CA GLU A 181 26.51 -2.47 3.78
C GLU A 181 25.02 -2.44 3.39
N GLU A 182 24.36 -3.61 3.39
CA GLU A 182 22.93 -3.70 3.12
C GLU A 182 22.11 -3.02 4.21
N ARG A 183 21.16 -2.21 3.82
CA ARG A 183 20.23 -1.49 4.68
C ARG A 183 18.79 -1.84 4.31
N ASN A 184 17.84 -1.35 5.11
CA ASN A 184 16.43 -1.54 4.80
C ASN A 184 16.12 -1.06 3.37
N PRO A 185 15.33 -1.80 2.60
CA PRO A 185 14.89 -1.39 1.28
C PRO A 185 14.21 -0.02 1.30
N HIS A 186 14.21 0.66 0.17
CA HIS A 186 13.53 1.94 0.00
C HIS A 186 12.03 1.79 0.20
N ALA A 187 11.46 2.44 1.21
CA ALA A 187 10.07 2.28 1.63
C ALA A 187 9.12 3.34 1.04
N GLY A 188 9.54 4.06 0.02
CA GLY A 188 8.78 5.11 -0.65
C GLY A 188 9.24 5.37 -2.08
N LEU A 189 8.75 6.44 -2.67
CA LEU A 189 9.12 6.94 -3.99
C LEU A 189 9.83 8.27 -3.84
N ASP A 190 11.06 8.40 -4.37
CA ASP A 190 11.76 9.67 -4.39
C ASP A 190 11.48 10.42 -5.71
N ILE A 191 11.01 11.66 -5.60
CA ILE A 191 10.70 12.54 -6.72
C ILE A 191 11.65 13.74 -6.66
N ALA A 192 12.62 13.78 -7.58
CA ALA A 192 13.59 14.88 -7.67
C ALA A 192 12.91 16.09 -8.31
N VAL A 193 12.78 17.16 -7.53
CA VAL A 193 12.26 18.48 -7.90
C VAL A 193 13.05 19.56 -7.16
N PRO A 194 13.06 20.81 -7.64
CA PRO A 194 13.76 21.92 -6.97
C PRO A 194 13.33 22.10 -5.51
N GLN A 195 14.26 22.55 -4.67
CA GLN A 195 13.93 22.99 -3.30
C GLN A 195 12.89 24.12 -3.35
N GLY A 196 11.95 24.11 -2.38
CA GLY A 196 10.85 25.08 -2.32
C GLY A 196 9.64 24.72 -3.17
N THR A 197 9.70 23.65 -4.01
CA THR A 197 8.53 23.17 -4.74
C THR A 197 7.39 22.82 -3.76
N PRO A 198 6.14 23.31 -3.97
CA PRO A 198 5.02 23.01 -3.11
C PRO A 198 4.73 21.51 -3.06
N VAL A 199 4.52 20.97 -1.85
CA VAL A 199 4.06 19.60 -1.59
C VAL A 199 2.59 19.66 -1.24
N LYS A 200 1.76 18.91 -1.97
CA LYS A 200 0.32 18.86 -1.81
C LYS A 200 -0.12 17.59 -1.12
N ALA A 201 -1.18 17.67 -0.32
CA ALA A 201 -1.83 16.48 0.25
C ALA A 201 -2.41 15.61 -0.89
N SER A 202 -2.06 14.32 -0.92
CA SER A 202 -2.45 13.38 -1.99
C SER A 202 -3.94 13.00 -1.94
N ALA A 203 -4.61 13.22 -0.80
CA ALA A 203 -6.04 13.05 -0.55
C ALA A 203 -6.44 13.89 0.66
N ASP A 204 -7.74 14.01 0.93
CA ASP A 204 -8.25 14.58 2.18
C ASP A 204 -7.73 13.76 3.37
N GLY A 205 -7.50 14.42 4.51
CA GLY A 205 -7.03 13.70 5.69
C GLY A 205 -6.85 14.58 6.91
N VAL A 206 -6.22 13.98 7.93
CA VAL A 206 -5.82 14.64 9.17
C VAL A 206 -4.32 14.51 9.34
N VAL A 207 -3.65 15.61 9.58
CA VAL A 207 -2.21 15.62 9.90
C VAL A 207 -1.99 14.96 11.26
N THR A 208 -1.25 13.85 11.29
CA THR A 208 -1.01 13.09 12.53
C THR A 208 0.37 13.34 13.11
N ILE A 209 1.34 13.66 12.27
CA ILE A 209 2.72 14.01 12.67
C ILE A 209 3.18 15.22 11.89
N THR A 210 3.86 16.14 12.58
CA THR A 210 4.75 17.15 12.02
C THR A 210 6.01 17.18 12.89
N GLY A 211 7.20 17.10 12.30
CA GLY A 211 8.44 17.09 13.08
C GLY A 211 9.71 17.08 12.23
N ASP A 212 10.86 17.14 12.92
CA ASP A 212 12.19 17.00 12.32
C ASP A 212 12.87 15.75 12.87
N TYR A 213 13.05 14.75 12.01
CA TYR A 213 13.52 13.41 12.34
C TYR A 213 14.92 13.17 11.80
N PHE A 214 15.71 12.37 12.52
CA PHE A 214 17.12 12.15 12.20
C PHE A 214 17.35 11.68 10.76
N PHE A 215 16.59 10.67 10.29
CA PHE A 215 16.73 10.18 8.94
C PHE A 215 15.81 10.88 7.94
N ASN A 216 14.57 11.15 8.32
CA ASN A 216 13.55 11.68 7.42
C ASN A 216 13.62 13.20 7.26
N GLY A 217 14.35 13.90 8.17
CA GLY A 217 14.33 15.37 8.23
C GLY A 217 12.94 15.90 8.56
N LYS A 218 12.62 17.09 8.10
CA LYS A 218 11.27 17.64 8.28
C LYS A 218 10.25 16.78 7.55
N THR A 219 9.21 16.37 8.29
CA THR A 219 8.29 15.29 7.90
C THR A 219 6.86 15.65 8.27
N VAL A 220 5.92 15.29 7.40
CA VAL A 220 4.48 15.35 7.61
C VAL A 220 3.87 13.97 7.37
N PHE A 221 2.97 13.54 8.25
CA PHE A 221 2.10 12.38 8.03
C PHE A 221 0.65 12.84 7.92
N VAL A 222 -0.08 12.28 6.97
CA VAL A 222 -1.51 12.50 6.79
C VAL A 222 -2.23 11.16 6.85
N ASP A 223 -3.19 11.05 7.77
CA ASP A 223 -4.13 9.94 7.90
C ASP A 223 -5.38 10.22 7.08
N HIS A 224 -5.60 9.44 6.04
CA HIS A 224 -6.75 9.56 5.13
C HIS A 224 -7.95 8.76 5.61
N GLY A 225 -7.79 7.90 6.61
CA GLY A 225 -8.80 7.00 7.16
C GLY A 225 -8.50 5.53 6.88
N GLN A 226 -9.06 4.65 7.69
CA GLN A 226 -8.97 3.20 7.63
C GLN A 226 -7.55 2.66 7.32
N GLY A 227 -6.51 3.27 7.93
CA GLY A 227 -5.12 2.84 7.79
C GLY A 227 -4.47 3.20 6.45
N LEU A 228 -5.11 4.02 5.60
CA LEU A 228 -4.47 4.65 4.45
C LEU A 228 -3.73 5.90 4.94
N ILE A 229 -2.41 5.85 4.91
CA ILE A 229 -1.54 6.90 5.46
C ILE A 229 -0.48 7.28 4.45
N SER A 230 -0.28 8.57 4.25
CA SER A 230 0.83 9.11 3.48
C SER A 230 1.84 9.84 4.36
N MET A 231 3.12 9.76 3.98
CA MET A 231 4.23 10.44 4.64
C MET A 231 5.06 11.20 3.60
N TYR A 232 5.44 12.42 3.95
CA TYR A 232 6.20 13.35 3.12
C TYR A 232 7.45 13.77 3.88
N CYS A 233 8.65 13.53 3.32
CA CYS A 233 9.93 13.72 4.02
C CYS A 233 10.88 14.65 3.28
N HIS A 234 12.01 14.96 3.94
CA HIS A 234 13.10 15.81 3.48
C HIS A 234 12.67 17.25 3.18
N LEU A 235 11.59 17.71 3.83
CA LEU A 235 10.97 19.01 3.59
C LEU A 235 11.89 20.17 4.03
N SER A 236 11.79 21.31 3.37
CA SER A 236 12.43 22.57 3.82
C SER A 236 11.54 23.34 4.77
N GLU A 237 10.22 23.26 4.59
CA GLU A 237 9.21 23.97 5.35
C GLU A 237 7.97 23.10 5.54
N ILE A 238 7.29 23.24 6.68
CA ILE A 238 6.02 22.56 6.98
C ILE A 238 4.98 23.65 7.22
N ASP A 239 3.91 23.63 6.42
CA ASP A 239 2.87 24.67 6.39
C ASP A 239 1.61 24.27 7.18
N VAL A 240 1.63 23.11 7.85
CA VAL A 240 0.49 22.54 8.60
C VAL A 240 0.92 22.14 10.00
N VAL A 241 -0.07 21.94 10.88
CA VAL A 241 0.16 21.48 12.26
C VAL A 241 -0.56 20.17 12.53
N LYS A 242 -0.05 19.41 13.51
CA LYS A 242 -0.70 18.18 13.99
C LYS A 242 -2.15 18.42 14.38
N GLY A 243 -3.05 17.55 13.93
CA GLY A 243 -4.49 17.65 14.14
C GLY A 243 -5.23 18.46 13.07
N GLN A 244 -4.53 19.19 12.20
CA GLN A 244 -5.15 19.95 11.12
C GLN A 244 -5.79 18.99 10.10
N ARG A 245 -7.03 19.34 9.65
CA ARG A 245 -7.65 18.71 8.49
C ARG A 245 -7.11 19.37 7.24
N VAL A 246 -6.74 18.55 6.26
CA VAL A 246 -6.26 19.00 4.96
C VAL A 246 -7.12 18.42 3.85
N ARG A 247 -7.26 19.18 2.77
CA ARG A 247 -7.99 18.76 1.57
C ARG A 247 -7.02 18.22 0.51
N ARG A 248 -7.50 17.34 -0.32
CA ARG A 248 -6.80 16.88 -1.53
C ARG A 248 -6.30 18.08 -2.34
N GLY A 249 -5.01 18.10 -2.68
CA GLY A 249 -4.36 19.20 -3.42
C GLY A 249 -3.97 20.43 -2.60
N GLU A 250 -4.32 20.49 -1.29
CA GLU A 250 -3.88 21.56 -0.39
C GLU A 250 -2.36 21.51 -0.19
N VAL A 251 -1.70 22.66 -0.24
CA VAL A 251 -0.25 22.75 0.03
C VAL A 251 -0.03 22.56 1.53
N ILE A 252 0.80 21.58 1.87
CA ILE A 252 1.09 21.18 3.25
C ILE A 252 2.54 21.41 3.66
N ALA A 253 3.44 21.58 2.67
CA ALA A 253 4.87 21.72 2.89
C ALA A 253 5.60 22.17 1.63
N LYS A 254 6.93 22.36 1.74
CA LYS A 254 7.83 22.61 0.61
C LYS A 254 8.96 21.59 0.57
N VAL A 255 9.34 21.17 -0.64
CA VAL A 255 10.44 20.23 -0.88
C VAL A 255 11.75 20.83 -0.36
N GLY A 256 12.59 20.01 0.22
CA GLY A 256 13.90 20.36 0.74
C GLY A 256 14.92 19.25 0.55
N SER A 257 15.90 19.22 1.45
CA SER A 257 16.99 18.24 1.50
C SER A 257 17.41 17.97 2.96
N THR A 258 16.45 18.03 3.91
CA THR A 258 16.73 17.80 5.35
C THR A 258 16.84 16.30 5.67
N GLY A 259 17.45 15.98 6.80
CA GLY A 259 17.68 14.58 7.20
C GLY A 259 18.74 13.88 6.34
N ARG A 260 18.55 12.59 6.05
CA ARG A 260 19.45 11.78 5.19
C ARG A 260 19.08 11.92 3.73
N SER A 261 19.52 12.98 3.11
CA SER A 261 19.30 13.32 1.71
C SER A 261 20.60 13.66 1.01
N THR A 262 20.71 13.36 -0.29
CA THR A 262 21.87 13.71 -1.14
C THR A 262 21.62 14.94 -2.00
N GLY A 263 20.41 15.49 -1.97
CA GLY A 263 20.00 16.66 -2.74
C GLY A 263 18.49 16.86 -2.70
N PRO A 264 17.98 17.98 -3.24
CA PRO A 264 16.56 18.30 -3.19
C PRO A 264 15.68 17.24 -3.85
N HIS A 265 14.76 16.66 -3.09
CA HIS A 265 13.73 15.72 -3.55
C HIS A 265 12.62 15.58 -2.50
N LEU A 266 11.45 15.12 -2.91
CA LEU A 266 10.42 14.63 -2.02
C LEU A 266 10.58 13.11 -1.89
N HIS A 267 10.72 12.61 -0.67
CA HIS A 267 10.47 11.20 -0.36
C HIS A 267 9.00 11.05 0.05
N TRP A 268 8.25 10.27 -0.74
CA TRP A 268 6.83 10.01 -0.52
C TRP A 268 6.58 8.54 -0.22
N THR A 269 5.94 8.26 0.91
CA THR A 269 5.58 6.90 1.34
C THR A 269 4.07 6.78 1.46
N VAL A 270 3.52 5.63 1.07
CA VAL A 270 2.13 5.25 1.31
C VAL A 270 2.09 3.96 2.11
N SER A 271 1.17 3.90 3.07
CA SER A 271 0.93 2.72 3.92
C SER A 271 -0.54 2.33 3.86
N LEU A 272 -0.79 1.03 3.78
CA LEU A 272 -2.09 0.38 3.96
C LEU A 272 -1.93 -0.73 5.01
N ASN A 273 -2.90 -0.92 5.91
CA ASN A 273 -2.85 -1.95 6.97
C ASN A 273 -1.45 -2.12 7.60
N ASN A 274 -0.79 -1.01 7.95
CA ASN A 274 0.58 -0.95 8.49
C ASN A 274 1.68 -1.50 7.55
N GLN A 275 1.40 -1.77 6.28
CA GLN A 275 2.38 -2.18 5.27
C GLN A 275 2.72 -1.01 4.34
N ARG A 276 4.03 -0.76 4.09
CA ARG A 276 4.45 0.23 3.08
C ARG A 276 4.26 -0.41 1.73
N VAL A 277 3.54 0.31 0.87
CA VAL A 277 3.22 -0.12 -0.50
C VAL A 277 3.83 0.86 -1.51
N ASP A 278 4.04 0.40 -2.73
CA ASP A 278 4.65 1.21 -3.78
C ASP A 278 3.74 2.39 -4.16
N PRO A 279 4.16 3.64 -3.88
CA PRO A 279 3.36 4.82 -4.21
C PRO A 279 3.12 5.00 -5.71
N ALA A 280 3.98 4.44 -6.57
CA ALA A 280 3.83 4.49 -8.02
C ALA A 280 2.54 3.82 -8.51
N ILE A 281 1.98 2.86 -7.74
CA ILE A 281 0.70 2.22 -8.06
C ILE A 281 -0.43 3.24 -8.11
N PHE A 282 -0.48 4.19 -7.17
CA PHE A 282 -1.55 5.16 -7.04
C PHE A 282 -1.58 6.18 -8.18
N ILE A 283 -0.43 6.47 -8.76
CA ILE A 283 -0.25 7.52 -9.79
C ILE A 283 0.00 6.94 -11.20
N GLY A 284 -0.23 5.64 -11.40
CA GLY A 284 -0.09 4.98 -12.70
C GLY A 284 1.35 4.87 -13.21
N ALA A 285 2.34 4.97 -12.32
CA ALA A 285 3.77 4.91 -12.65
C ALA A 285 4.44 3.61 -12.17
N PHE A 286 3.66 2.59 -11.83
CA PHE A 286 4.16 1.31 -11.36
C PHE A 286 4.87 0.54 -12.48
N GLU A 287 6.08 0.08 -12.20
CA GLU A 287 6.85 -0.82 -13.07
C GLU A 287 6.69 -2.27 -12.53
N PRO A 288 6.21 -3.22 -13.36
CA PRO A 288 5.96 -4.61 -12.94
C PRO A 288 7.23 -5.36 -12.51
#